data_276000cea7e8437f1aa231951c32b47a
#
_entry.id   276000cea7e8437f1aa231951c32b47a
#
_cell.length_a   1.000
_cell.length_b   1.000
_cell.length_c   1.000
_cell.angle_alpha   90.00
_cell.angle_beta   90.00
_cell.angle_gamma   90.00
#
_symmetry.space_group_name_H-M   'P 1'
#
loop_
_entity.id
_entity.type
_entity.pdbx_description
1 polymer ?
#
loop_
_entity_poly.entity_id
_entity_poly.type
_entity_poly.pdbx_seq_one_letter_code
_entity_poly.pdbx_strand_id
1 'polypeptide(L)'
;MRLLVLGIVLSLLLSTKAAAEESPAVAPMPLYRDPVYDGAADPSLIWNPRTERWWMFYTNRRANVPDLPGVSWVHGTPIGIAESADGGTTWEYVGKAEIESPDPSIEEPTYWAPEVLRGDDGRWHMFLTVVPGVFTDWNHPRQIVHYESDDLRKWSNPRPLKLANDKVIDATLFKLPDGTWRMFYNNERDGKSIYFADSPDLDEWTDRGRAEGVGNRCEGPKVFRWRDKYWMVVDQWRGLGVFRSEDTEHWEAQPDNLLQRPGQGEDDQVQGQHADVVVSGDRAYLFYFTHPGRRGEAAQRDGAEQRRSSIQVVELQIQDGWLKCDRDEATQVELAPPAE
;
A
#
# COMPACT_ATOMS: atom_id res chain seq x y z
N MET A 1 -3.79 76.39 -45.46
CA MET A 1 -4.02 76.05 -44.06
C MET A 1 -4.19 74.49 -44.01
N ARG A 2 -3.12 73.76 -43.74
CA ARG A 2 -3.12 72.30 -43.73
C ARG A 2 -3.02 71.88 -42.29
N LEU A 3 -4.05 71.21 -41.79
CA LEU A 3 -4.03 70.57 -40.46
C LEU A 3 -3.21 69.28 -40.52
N LEU A 4 -2.21 69.19 -39.67
CA LEU A 4 -1.49 67.91 -39.36
C LEU A 4 -2.23 67.21 -38.21
N VAL A 5 -2.70 66.01 -38.46
CA VAL A 5 -3.24 65.13 -37.41
C VAL A 5 -2.11 64.20 -36.95
N LEU A 6 -1.71 64.36 -35.71
CA LEU A 6 -0.70 63.53 -35.04
C LEU A 6 -1.41 62.32 -34.44
N GLY A 7 -1.22 61.14 -34.99
CA GLY A 7 -1.70 59.89 -34.43
C GLY A 7 -0.74 59.35 -33.37
N ILE A 8 -1.20 59.26 -32.13
CA ILE A 8 -0.47 58.58 -31.02
C ILE A 8 -0.79 57.11 -31.11
N VAL A 9 0.19 56.27 -31.45
CA VAL A 9 0.11 54.80 -31.33
C VAL A 9 0.52 54.40 -29.91
N LEU A 10 -0.46 53.99 -29.13
CA LEU A 10 -0.26 53.46 -27.79
C LEU A 10 0.09 51.93 -27.87
N SER A 11 1.36 51.59 -27.73
CA SER A 11 1.81 50.17 -27.70
C SER A 11 1.54 49.61 -26.31
N LEU A 12 0.52 48.73 -26.18
CA LEU A 12 0.34 47.90 -24.98
C LEU A 12 1.41 46.80 -24.98
N LEU A 13 2.38 46.94 -24.12
CA LEU A 13 3.27 45.82 -23.72
C LEU A 13 2.51 44.86 -22.79
N LEU A 14 1.99 43.77 -23.34
CA LEU A 14 1.53 42.62 -22.57
C LEU A 14 2.75 41.92 -21.97
N SER A 15 2.99 42.17 -20.66
CA SER A 15 3.97 41.45 -19.89
C SER A 15 3.37 40.09 -19.54
N THR A 16 3.70 39.05 -20.28
CA THR A 16 3.45 37.66 -19.90
C THR A 16 4.39 37.32 -18.75
N LYS A 17 3.87 37.34 -17.53
CA LYS A 17 4.54 36.67 -16.42
C LYS A 17 4.59 35.17 -16.77
N ALA A 18 5.75 34.66 -17.14
CA ALA A 18 6.01 33.23 -17.11
C ALA A 18 5.82 32.79 -15.64
N ALA A 19 4.83 31.95 -15.38
CA ALA A 19 4.77 31.21 -14.13
C ALA A 19 6.08 30.42 -14.06
N ALA A 20 6.90 30.68 -13.04
CA ALA A 20 7.99 29.79 -12.72
C ALA A 20 7.34 28.44 -12.43
N GLU A 21 7.68 27.38 -13.18
CA GLU A 21 7.36 26.02 -12.80
C GLU A 21 8.00 25.81 -11.42
N GLU A 22 7.19 25.73 -10.38
CA GLU A 22 7.66 25.32 -9.05
C GLU A 22 8.21 23.90 -9.23
N SER A 23 9.47 23.70 -8.83
CA SER A 23 10.04 22.35 -8.82
C SER A 23 9.16 21.45 -7.96
N PRO A 24 8.87 20.23 -8.40
CA PRO A 24 8.02 19.31 -7.64
C PRO A 24 8.51 19.19 -6.18
N ALA A 25 7.58 19.21 -5.26
CA ALA A 25 7.92 19.14 -3.84
C ALA A 25 8.48 17.75 -3.50
N VAL A 26 9.47 17.71 -2.62
CA VAL A 26 10.08 16.47 -2.12
C VAL A 26 9.21 15.92 -1.00
N ALA A 27 8.91 14.62 -1.04
CA ALA A 27 8.19 13.93 0.02
C ALA A 27 8.98 13.97 1.35
N PRO A 28 8.32 14.22 2.49
CA PRO A 28 8.99 14.20 3.79
C PRO A 28 9.42 12.76 4.18
N MET A 29 10.38 12.65 5.08
CA MET A 29 10.78 11.41 5.72
C MET A 29 10.59 11.52 7.23
N PRO A 30 9.71 10.70 7.83
CA PRO A 30 8.81 9.76 7.17
C PRO A 30 7.73 10.46 6.35
N LEU A 31 7.22 9.76 5.32
CA LEU A 31 6.11 10.25 4.52
C LEU A 31 4.85 10.45 5.37
N TYR A 32 4.57 9.49 6.26
CA TYR A 32 3.38 9.53 7.09
C TYR A 32 3.55 8.79 8.42
N ARG A 33 3.03 9.38 9.48
CA ARG A 33 2.78 8.76 10.80
C ARG A 33 1.32 8.90 11.17
N ASP A 34 0.73 7.86 11.70
CA ASP A 34 -0.64 7.93 12.21
C ASP A 34 -0.70 8.75 13.52
N PRO A 35 -1.54 9.79 13.59
CA PRO A 35 -1.61 10.66 14.76
C PRO A 35 -2.37 10.04 15.95
N VAL A 36 -3.07 8.90 15.75
CA VAL A 36 -3.90 8.27 16.78
C VAL A 36 -3.13 7.20 17.53
N TYR A 37 -2.54 6.24 16.79
CA TYR A 37 -1.88 5.08 17.38
C TYR A 37 -0.39 4.98 17.08
N ASP A 38 0.15 5.87 16.23
CA ASP A 38 1.55 5.85 15.78
C ASP A 38 1.97 4.49 15.17
N GLY A 39 1.02 3.84 14.49
CA GLY A 39 1.13 2.44 14.05
C GLY A 39 0.73 2.19 12.61
N ALA A 40 0.94 3.17 11.69
CA ALA A 40 0.62 3.01 10.28
C ALA A 40 1.51 1.96 9.60
N ALA A 41 0.88 0.92 9.03
CA ALA A 41 1.55 -0.20 8.37
C ALA A 41 0.70 -0.74 7.21
N ASP A 42 1.28 -1.55 6.35
CA ASP A 42 0.58 -2.29 5.30
C ASP A 42 -0.29 -1.35 4.42
N PRO A 43 0.30 -0.33 3.75
CA PRO A 43 -0.46 0.66 3.00
C PRO A 43 -1.10 0.06 1.74
N SER A 44 -2.26 0.63 1.34
CA SER A 44 -2.91 0.42 0.05
C SER A 44 -3.44 1.74 -0.47
N LEU A 45 -3.02 2.16 -1.66
CA LEU A 45 -3.30 3.47 -2.22
C LEU A 45 -4.32 3.41 -3.35
N ILE A 46 -5.27 4.34 -3.34
CA ILE A 46 -6.31 4.44 -4.37
C ILE A 46 -6.66 5.90 -4.68
N TRP A 47 -6.94 6.18 -5.93
CA TRP A 47 -7.48 7.47 -6.34
C TRP A 47 -8.97 7.56 -6.04
N ASN A 48 -9.38 8.61 -5.33
CA ASN A 48 -10.79 8.91 -5.10
C ASN A 48 -11.28 10.02 -6.05
N PRO A 49 -12.01 9.70 -7.13
CA PRO A 49 -12.44 10.68 -8.12
C PRO A 49 -13.50 11.65 -7.59
N ARG A 50 -14.18 11.35 -6.46
CA ARG A 50 -15.17 12.25 -5.87
C ARG A 50 -14.54 13.43 -5.13
N THR A 51 -13.35 13.21 -4.56
CA THR A 51 -12.61 14.24 -3.82
C THR A 51 -11.41 14.77 -4.61
N GLU A 52 -11.09 14.13 -5.74
CA GLU A 52 -9.91 14.40 -6.56
C GLU A 52 -8.63 14.32 -5.71
N ARG A 53 -8.54 13.27 -4.89
CA ARG A 53 -7.42 13.03 -3.96
C ARG A 53 -6.99 11.59 -4.00
N TRP A 54 -5.71 11.36 -3.73
CA TRP A 54 -5.20 10.04 -3.40
C TRP A 54 -5.57 9.70 -1.97
N TRP A 55 -6.05 8.47 -1.75
CA TRP A 55 -6.35 7.92 -0.44
C TRP A 55 -5.42 6.77 -0.15
N MET A 56 -4.96 6.69 1.10
CA MET A 56 -4.16 5.58 1.62
C MET A 56 -4.93 4.92 2.76
N PHE A 57 -5.25 3.65 2.58
CA PHE A 57 -5.75 2.77 3.62
C PHE A 57 -4.56 2.06 4.25
N TYR A 58 -4.58 1.86 5.55
CA TYR A 58 -3.48 1.20 6.25
C TYR A 58 -3.94 0.51 7.52
N THR A 59 -3.25 -0.58 7.91
CA THR A 59 -3.41 -1.18 9.23
C THR A 59 -2.96 -0.18 10.27
N ASN A 60 -3.86 0.21 11.19
CA ASN A 60 -3.48 1.14 12.26
C ASN A 60 -3.20 0.37 13.54
N ARG A 61 -1.95 -0.06 13.72
CA ARG A 61 -1.48 -0.85 14.88
C ARG A 61 -1.48 0.02 16.13
N ARG A 62 -1.89 -0.53 17.26
CA ARG A 62 -2.04 0.19 18.55
C ARG A 62 -0.70 0.39 19.27
N ALA A 63 0.28 1.00 18.59
CA ALA A 63 1.68 1.07 19.02
C ALA A 63 1.86 1.86 20.34
N ASN A 64 1.14 2.96 20.52
CA ASN A 64 1.23 3.85 21.68
C ASN A 64 0.25 3.50 22.83
N VAL A 65 -0.55 2.43 22.67
CA VAL A 65 -1.43 1.98 23.76
C VAL A 65 -0.61 1.22 24.81
N PRO A 66 -0.59 1.68 26.06
CA PRO A 66 0.22 1.05 27.10
C PRO A 66 -0.33 -0.30 27.54
N ASP A 67 0.51 -1.10 28.16
CA ASP A 67 0.16 -2.33 28.89
C ASP A 67 -0.57 -3.41 28.09
N LEU A 68 -0.45 -3.39 26.75
CA LEU A 68 -0.98 -4.44 25.89
C LEU A 68 -0.07 -5.68 25.92
N PRO A 69 -0.58 -6.86 26.39
CA PRO A 69 0.24 -8.04 26.55
C PRO A 69 0.55 -8.72 25.21
N GLY A 70 1.77 -9.25 25.10
CA GLY A 70 2.21 -10.03 23.94
C GLY A 70 2.04 -9.25 22.63
N VAL A 71 1.36 -9.86 21.66
CA VAL A 71 1.12 -9.23 20.35
C VAL A 71 -0.25 -8.54 20.25
N SER A 72 -0.95 -8.32 21.36
CA SER A 72 -2.29 -7.71 21.30
C SER A 72 -2.29 -6.26 20.78
N TRP A 73 -1.15 -5.61 20.69
CA TRP A 73 -1.02 -4.30 20.10
C TRP A 73 -1.21 -4.30 18.55
N VAL A 74 -1.06 -5.44 17.88
CA VAL A 74 -1.42 -5.63 16.46
C VAL A 74 -2.82 -6.24 16.29
N HIS A 75 -3.56 -6.48 17.38
CA HIS A 75 -4.96 -6.92 17.35
C HIS A 75 -5.91 -5.80 17.77
N GLY A 76 -7.21 -5.93 17.46
CA GLY A 76 -8.20 -4.85 17.62
C GLY A 76 -7.85 -3.60 16.82
N THR A 77 -7.14 -3.78 15.71
CA THR A 77 -6.66 -2.70 14.86
C THR A 77 -7.75 -2.24 13.90
N PRO A 78 -8.04 -0.94 13.80
CA PRO A 78 -8.84 -0.41 12.72
C PRO A 78 -8.00 -0.26 11.43
N ILE A 79 -8.67 -0.03 10.32
CA ILE A 79 -8.05 0.48 9.11
C ILE A 79 -8.12 2.01 9.13
N GLY A 80 -6.95 2.65 9.17
CA GLY A 80 -6.81 4.09 9.09
C GLY A 80 -6.94 4.58 7.65
N ILE A 81 -7.31 5.84 7.48
CA ILE A 81 -7.41 6.51 6.18
C ILE A 81 -6.64 7.83 6.25
N ALA A 82 -5.72 8.03 5.32
CA ALA A 82 -5.09 9.30 5.05
C ALA A 82 -5.36 9.73 3.60
N GLU A 83 -5.35 11.05 3.34
CA GLU A 83 -5.52 11.57 1.98
C GLU A 83 -4.40 12.54 1.60
N SER A 84 -4.12 12.62 0.31
CA SER A 84 -3.18 13.55 -0.30
C SER A 84 -3.86 14.38 -1.38
N ALA A 85 -3.64 15.69 -1.32
CA ALA A 85 -4.14 16.66 -2.29
C ALA A 85 -3.09 17.09 -3.34
N ASP A 86 -1.85 16.66 -3.16
CA ASP A 86 -0.66 17.12 -3.91
C ASP A 86 0.06 15.96 -4.63
N GLY A 87 -0.71 14.99 -5.13
CA GLY A 87 -0.17 13.87 -5.90
C GLY A 87 0.68 12.90 -5.08
N GLY A 88 0.40 12.74 -3.79
CA GLY A 88 1.08 11.77 -2.94
C GLY A 88 2.30 12.30 -2.19
N THR A 89 2.62 13.60 -2.32
CA THR A 89 3.77 14.21 -1.67
C THR A 89 3.57 14.38 -0.16
N THR A 90 2.36 14.81 0.26
CA THR A 90 2.01 14.94 1.69
C THR A 90 0.68 14.25 1.98
N TRP A 91 0.50 13.80 3.22
CA TRP A 91 -0.66 13.02 3.65
C TRP A 91 -1.24 13.54 4.96
N GLU A 92 -2.57 13.60 5.01
CA GLU A 92 -3.32 14.03 6.18
C GLU A 92 -4.28 12.94 6.64
N TYR A 93 -4.35 12.69 7.95
CA TYR A 93 -5.30 11.76 8.55
C TYR A 93 -6.74 12.26 8.40
N VAL A 94 -7.62 11.43 7.86
CA VAL A 94 -9.02 11.77 7.65
C VAL A 94 -10.02 10.87 8.37
N GLY A 95 -9.53 9.91 9.14
CA GLY A 95 -10.38 9.04 9.93
C GLY A 95 -10.00 7.55 9.79
N LYS A 96 -10.95 6.70 10.14
CA LYS A 96 -10.85 5.25 9.96
C LYS A 96 -11.99 4.75 9.09
N ALA A 97 -11.79 3.61 8.42
CA ALA A 97 -12.82 2.91 7.71
C ALA A 97 -13.91 2.39 8.67
N GLU A 98 -15.17 2.57 8.30
CA GLU A 98 -16.32 2.00 8.99
C GLU A 98 -16.61 0.63 8.37
N ILE A 99 -16.16 -0.44 9.03
CA ILE A 99 -16.19 -1.80 8.48
C ILE A 99 -17.25 -2.62 9.25
N GLU A 100 -18.19 -3.18 8.50
CA GLU A 100 -19.17 -4.12 9.04
C GLU A 100 -18.47 -5.41 9.50
N SER A 101 -18.74 -5.86 10.73
CA SER A 101 -18.15 -7.11 11.23
C SER A 101 -18.69 -8.30 10.43
N PRO A 102 -17.84 -9.23 9.96
CA PRO A 102 -18.31 -10.42 9.26
C PRO A 102 -19.04 -11.40 10.18
N ASP A 103 -18.87 -11.26 11.48
CA ASP A 103 -19.60 -11.99 12.51
C ASP A 103 -19.98 -11.02 13.65
N PRO A 104 -21.28 -10.69 13.80
CA PRO A 104 -21.73 -9.78 14.85
C PRO A 104 -21.48 -10.25 16.29
N SER A 105 -21.14 -11.53 16.48
CA SER A 105 -20.76 -12.05 17.81
C SER A 105 -19.32 -11.67 18.23
N ILE A 106 -18.53 -11.17 17.31
CA ILE A 106 -17.15 -10.69 17.56
C ILE A 106 -17.23 -9.21 17.93
N GLU A 107 -17.00 -8.91 19.21
CA GLU A 107 -17.10 -7.53 19.73
C GLU A 107 -16.00 -6.63 19.18
N GLU A 108 -14.78 -7.13 19.02
CA GLU A 108 -13.60 -6.38 18.60
C GLU A 108 -12.79 -7.19 17.57
N PRO A 109 -13.19 -7.19 16.28
CA PRO A 109 -12.41 -7.84 15.24
C PRO A 109 -11.09 -7.10 15.00
N THR A 110 -10.10 -7.83 14.51
CA THR A 110 -8.81 -7.29 14.08
C THR A 110 -8.78 -7.21 12.56
N TYR A 111 -8.35 -6.08 12.03
CA TYR A 111 -8.24 -5.82 10.59
C TYR A 111 -6.79 -5.57 10.20
N TRP A 112 -6.28 -6.31 9.20
CA TRP A 112 -4.92 -6.15 8.68
C TRP A 112 -4.88 -6.05 7.17
N ALA A 113 -3.87 -5.33 6.65
CA ALA A 113 -3.45 -5.31 5.27
C ALA A 113 -4.64 -5.20 4.28
N PRO A 114 -5.25 -4.02 4.18
CA PRO A 114 -6.32 -3.77 3.23
C PRO A 114 -5.77 -3.75 1.80
N GLU A 115 -6.44 -4.38 0.85
CA GLU A 115 -6.26 -4.15 -0.57
C GLU A 115 -7.53 -3.53 -1.12
N VAL A 116 -7.44 -2.30 -1.66
CA VAL A 116 -8.57 -1.53 -2.14
C VAL A 116 -8.48 -1.32 -3.64
N LEU A 117 -9.56 -1.61 -4.36
CA LEU A 117 -9.62 -1.44 -5.81
C LEU A 117 -11.02 -1.01 -6.27
N ARG A 118 -11.12 -0.59 -7.52
CA ARG A 118 -12.40 -0.34 -8.18
C ARG A 118 -12.74 -1.52 -9.08
N GLY A 119 -13.93 -2.09 -8.88
CA GLY A 119 -14.46 -3.18 -9.71
C GLY A 119 -15.03 -2.70 -11.04
N ASP A 120 -15.29 -3.65 -11.93
CA ASP A 120 -15.95 -3.40 -13.23
C ASP A 120 -17.39 -2.94 -13.08
N ASP A 121 -18.01 -3.25 -11.95
CA ASP A 121 -19.33 -2.80 -11.54
C ASP A 121 -19.37 -1.31 -11.14
N GLY A 122 -18.19 -0.68 -11.07
CA GLY A 122 -18.01 0.72 -10.68
C GLY A 122 -18.04 0.96 -9.17
N ARG A 123 -18.13 -0.08 -8.35
CA ARG A 123 -18.06 -0.02 -6.89
C ARG A 123 -16.61 -0.15 -6.42
N TRP A 124 -16.39 0.21 -5.16
CA TRP A 124 -15.13 -0.04 -4.47
C TRP A 124 -15.18 -1.39 -3.76
N HIS A 125 -14.09 -2.12 -3.84
CA HIS A 125 -13.92 -3.42 -3.21
C HIS A 125 -12.71 -3.37 -2.30
N MET A 126 -12.83 -3.96 -1.09
CA MET A 126 -11.73 -4.15 -0.16
C MET A 126 -11.59 -5.64 0.15
N PHE A 127 -10.39 -6.17 -0.01
CA PHE A 127 -10.02 -7.50 0.44
C PHE A 127 -9.15 -7.34 1.67
N LEU A 128 -9.67 -7.80 2.81
CA LEU A 128 -9.14 -7.47 4.12
C LEU A 128 -8.85 -8.72 4.92
N THR A 129 -7.68 -8.82 5.52
CA THR A 129 -7.41 -9.86 6.52
C THR A 129 -8.19 -9.57 7.79
N VAL A 130 -9.02 -10.52 8.20
CA VAL A 130 -9.82 -10.43 9.44
C VAL A 130 -9.45 -11.54 10.40
N VAL A 131 -9.09 -11.15 11.64
CA VAL A 131 -8.88 -12.06 12.77
C VAL A 131 -10.08 -11.94 13.72
N PRO A 132 -10.66 -13.05 14.20
CA PRO A 132 -11.91 -13.01 14.97
C PRO A 132 -11.69 -12.66 16.45
N GLY A 133 -11.11 -11.49 16.72
CA GLY A 133 -10.93 -10.97 18.08
C GLY A 133 -9.56 -10.38 18.34
N VAL A 134 -9.28 -10.12 19.63
CA VAL A 134 -8.01 -9.60 20.15
C VAL A 134 -7.29 -10.70 20.91
N PHE A 135 -6.06 -10.98 20.54
CA PHE A 135 -5.27 -12.08 21.06
C PHE A 135 -3.87 -11.63 21.50
N THR A 136 -3.22 -12.42 22.34
CA THR A 136 -1.87 -12.14 22.86
C THR A 136 -0.76 -12.91 22.14
N ASP A 137 -1.13 -13.79 21.21
CA ASP A 137 -0.21 -14.60 20.40
C ASP A 137 -0.69 -14.67 18.94
N TRP A 138 0.07 -15.38 18.09
CA TRP A 138 -0.20 -15.49 16.64
C TRP A 138 -1.00 -16.75 16.25
N ASN A 139 -1.45 -17.56 17.22
CA ASN A 139 -2.01 -18.88 16.92
C ASN A 139 -3.53 -18.88 16.79
N HIS A 140 -4.06 -18.04 15.92
CA HIS A 140 -5.50 -17.90 15.69
C HIS A 140 -5.84 -18.05 14.22
N PRO A 141 -7.06 -18.50 13.89
CA PRO A 141 -7.56 -18.46 12.52
C PRO A 141 -7.66 -17.00 12.04
N ARG A 142 -7.53 -16.82 10.74
CA ARG A 142 -7.70 -15.55 10.03
C ARG A 142 -8.02 -15.82 8.58
N GLN A 143 -8.78 -14.95 8.01
CA GLN A 143 -9.28 -15.12 6.66
C GLN A 143 -9.30 -13.80 5.91
N ILE A 144 -9.26 -13.88 4.59
CA ILE A 144 -9.51 -12.74 3.74
C ILE A 144 -11.03 -12.60 3.56
N VAL A 145 -11.55 -11.42 3.82
CA VAL A 145 -12.95 -11.06 3.68
C VAL A 145 -13.09 -9.98 2.61
N HIS A 146 -13.99 -10.18 1.68
CA HIS A 146 -14.32 -9.20 0.66
C HIS A 146 -15.46 -8.28 1.14
N TYR A 147 -15.28 -6.98 0.96
CA TYR A 147 -16.23 -5.93 1.28
C TYR A 147 -16.49 -5.04 0.06
N GLU A 148 -17.62 -4.35 0.07
CA GLU A 148 -18.00 -3.37 -0.93
C GLU A 148 -18.25 -2.00 -0.31
N SER A 149 -18.03 -0.94 -1.11
CA SER A 149 -18.29 0.43 -0.71
C SER A 149 -18.70 1.29 -1.90
N ASP A 150 -19.57 2.28 -1.63
CA ASP A 150 -19.92 3.32 -2.58
C ASP A 150 -19.14 4.63 -2.35
N ASP A 151 -18.50 4.78 -1.17
CA ASP A 151 -17.91 6.06 -0.73
C ASP A 151 -16.47 5.96 -0.20
N LEU A 152 -15.86 4.76 -0.19
CA LEU A 152 -14.55 4.45 0.39
C LEU A 152 -14.48 4.62 1.92
N ARG A 153 -15.57 4.96 2.59
CA ARG A 153 -15.61 5.12 4.06
C ARG A 153 -16.36 3.99 4.75
N LYS A 154 -17.52 3.62 4.19
CA LYS A 154 -18.37 2.56 4.73
C LYS A 154 -18.22 1.31 3.90
N TRP A 155 -17.82 0.23 4.56
CA TRP A 155 -17.55 -1.07 3.97
C TRP A 155 -18.56 -2.09 4.51
N SER A 156 -19.35 -2.66 3.62
CA SER A 156 -20.48 -3.54 3.93
C SER A 156 -20.44 -4.83 3.10
N ASN A 157 -21.44 -5.69 3.29
CA ASN A 157 -21.57 -6.97 2.60
C ASN A 157 -20.35 -7.88 2.79
N PRO A 158 -19.92 -8.16 4.05
CA PRO A 158 -18.77 -9.02 4.30
C PRO A 158 -18.96 -10.43 3.73
N ARG A 159 -18.07 -10.84 2.84
CA ARG A 159 -18.01 -12.17 2.23
C ARG A 159 -16.66 -12.82 2.54
N PRO A 160 -16.59 -13.71 3.56
CA PRO A 160 -15.39 -14.49 3.81
C PRO A 160 -15.05 -15.39 2.63
N LEU A 161 -13.81 -15.34 2.14
CA LEU A 161 -13.39 -16.12 0.98
C LEU A 161 -13.02 -17.55 1.38
N LYS A 162 -13.38 -18.50 0.52
CA LYS A 162 -12.97 -19.91 0.63
C LYS A 162 -11.65 -20.11 -0.12
N LEU A 163 -10.55 -19.89 0.58
CA LEU A 163 -9.20 -20.10 0.07
C LEU A 163 -8.55 -21.37 0.64
N ALA A 164 -7.24 -21.53 0.48
CA ALA A 164 -6.50 -22.75 0.81
C ALA A 164 -6.79 -23.32 2.22
N ASN A 165 -6.97 -22.45 3.23
CA ASN A 165 -7.25 -22.83 4.62
C ASN A 165 -7.72 -21.64 5.47
N ASP A 166 -7.80 -21.84 6.81
CA ASP A 166 -8.26 -20.89 7.80
C ASP A 166 -7.16 -19.94 8.33
N LYS A 167 -6.00 -19.86 7.66
CA LYS A 167 -4.87 -19.03 8.08
C LYS A 167 -4.19 -18.39 6.87
N VAL A 168 -4.96 -17.50 6.21
CA VAL A 168 -4.56 -16.76 5.00
C VAL A 168 -4.66 -15.27 5.24
N ILE A 169 -3.69 -14.50 4.71
CA ILE A 169 -3.54 -13.06 4.93
C ILE A 169 -3.07 -12.34 3.66
N ASP A 170 -3.11 -11.02 3.67
CA ASP A 170 -2.40 -10.10 2.78
C ASP A 170 -2.74 -10.32 1.31
N ALA A 171 -3.99 -10.08 0.96
CA ALA A 171 -4.42 -10.13 -0.45
C ALA A 171 -3.85 -8.96 -1.25
N THR A 172 -3.44 -9.21 -2.48
CA THR A 172 -3.26 -8.22 -3.53
C THR A 172 -3.96 -8.69 -4.80
N LEU A 173 -4.59 -7.78 -5.52
CA LEU A 173 -5.38 -8.12 -6.70
C LEU A 173 -4.87 -7.43 -7.95
N PHE A 174 -4.91 -8.19 -9.03
CA PHE A 174 -4.53 -7.73 -10.35
C PHE A 174 -5.52 -8.25 -11.39
N LYS A 175 -5.91 -7.38 -12.36
CA LYS A 175 -6.76 -7.79 -13.47
C LYS A 175 -5.91 -8.21 -14.66
N LEU A 176 -6.08 -9.45 -15.11
CA LEU A 176 -5.40 -10.01 -16.26
C LEU A 176 -5.95 -9.43 -17.57
N PRO A 177 -5.19 -9.49 -18.69
CA PRO A 177 -5.63 -8.97 -19.98
C PRO A 177 -6.89 -9.63 -20.54
N ASP A 178 -7.21 -10.85 -20.13
CA ASP A 178 -8.44 -11.58 -20.52
C ASP A 178 -9.67 -11.20 -19.70
N GLY A 179 -9.50 -10.28 -18.72
CA GLY A 179 -10.55 -9.81 -17.83
C GLY A 179 -10.67 -10.57 -16.51
N THR A 180 -9.94 -11.67 -16.34
CA THR A 180 -9.92 -12.44 -15.09
C THR A 180 -9.26 -11.62 -13.99
N TRP A 181 -9.84 -11.58 -12.79
CA TRP A 181 -9.22 -11.06 -11.60
C TRP A 181 -8.34 -12.13 -10.96
N ARG A 182 -7.08 -11.81 -10.69
CA ARG A 182 -6.14 -12.69 -9.98
C ARG A 182 -5.76 -12.06 -8.65
N MET A 183 -5.97 -12.82 -7.58
CA MET A 183 -5.54 -12.49 -6.23
C MET A 183 -4.29 -13.29 -5.89
N PHE A 184 -3.26 -12.63 -5.35
CA PHE A 184 -2.18 -13.29 -4.64
C PHE A 184 -2.38 -13.07 -3.15
N TYR A 185 -2.05 -14.08 -2.33
CA TYR A 185 -2.22 -14.02 -0.89
C TYR A 185 -1.21 -14.92 -0.18
N ASN A 186 -1.00 -14.68 1.10
CA ASN A 186 -0.11 -15.50 1.92
C ASN A 186 -0.87 -16.66 2.54
N ASN A 187 -0.35 -17.88 2.40
CA ASN A 187 -0.80 -19.07 3.11
C ASN A 187 0.18 -19.37 4.25
N GLU A 188 -0.19 -18.99 5.48
CA GLU A 188 0.69 -19.17 6.64
C GLU A 188 0.85 -20.63 7.08
N ARG A 189 -0.12 -21.51 6.79
CA ARG A 189 -0.02 -22.95 7.11
C ARG A 189 0.96 -23.69 6.22
N ASP A 190 1.31 -23.11 5.08
CA ASP A 190 2.30 -23.66 4.15
C ASP A 190 3.61 -22.88 4.20
N GLY A 191 4.15 -22.67 5.40
CA GLY A 191 5.43 -22.02 5.62
C GLY A 191 5.50 -20.56 5.17
N LYS A 192 4.35 -19.87 5.18
CA LYS A 192 4.20 -18.49 4.66
C LYS A 192 4.60 -18.42 3.18
N SER A 193 3.90 -19.16 2.34
CA SER A 193 4.07 -19.19 0.88
C SER A 193 3.02 -18.34 0.20
N ILE A 194 3.36 -17.74 -0.93
CA ILE A 194 2.40 -17.01 -1.75
C ILE A 194 1.61 -17.97 -2.61
N TYR A 195 0.30 -17.87 -2.51
CA TYR A 195 -0.71 -18.60 -3.29
C TYR A 195 -1.43 -17.62 -4.19
N PHE A 196 -2.19 -18.15 -5.17
CA PHE A 196 -3.06 -17.32 -5.98
C PHE A 196 -4.41 -17.99 -6.23
N ALA A 197 -5.40 -17.16 -6.49
CA ALA A 197 -6.76 -17.55 -6.84
C ALA A 197 -7.27 -16.66 -7.97
N ASP A 198 -8.13 -17.22 -8.83
CA ASP A 198 -8.74 -16.50 -9.95
C ASP A 198 -10.25 -16.35 -9.76
N SER A 199 -10.77 -15.20 -10.21
CA SER A 199 -12.20 -14.89 -10.20
C SER A 199 -12.61 -14.18 -11.50
N PRO A 200 -13.80 -14.49 -12.06
CA PRO A 200 -14.35 -13.73 -13.18
C PRO A 200 -14.98 -12.40 -12.76
N ASP A 201 -15.35 -12.22 -11.48
CA ASP A 201 -16.30 -11.20 -11.03
C ASP A 201 -16.02 -10.61 -9.63
N LEU A 202 -14.90 -10.96 -8.97
CA LEU A 202 -14.53 -10.63 -7.60
C LEU A 202 -15.34 -11.36 -6.50
N ASP A 203 -16.32 -12.17 -6.86
CA ASP A 203 -17.19 -12.89 -5.92
C ASP A 203 -16.86 -14.38 -5.85
N GLU A 204 -16.77 -15.05 -7.00
CA GLU A 204 -16.50 -16.48 -7.09
C GLU A 204 -15.01 -16.72 -7.31
N TRP A 205 -14.34 -17.28 -6.32
CA TRP A 205 -12.89 -17.51 -6.34
C TRP A 205 -12.53 -18.99 -6.49
N THR A 206 -11.59 -19.27 -7.38
CA THR A 206 -10.97 -20.58 -7.55
C THR A 206 -9.52 -20.52 -7.11
N ASP A 207 -9.19 -21.20 -5.99
CA ASP A 207 -7.81 -21.35 -5.53
C ASP A 207 -6.99 -22.15 -6.55
N ARG A 208 -5.84 -21.62 -6.95
CA ARG A 208 -4.91 -22.23 -7.90
C ARG A 208 -3.69 -22.84 -7.24
N GLY A 209 -3.54 -22.61 -5.93
CA GLY A 209 -2.40 -23.10 -5.18
C GLY A 209 -1.22 -22.12 -5.15
N ARG A 210 -0.03 -22.67 -5.00
CA ARG A 210 1.20 -21.90 -4.78
C ARG A 210 1.67 -21.19 -6.06
N ALA A 211 2.11 -19.94 -5.95
CA ALA A 211 2.80 -19.22 -7.02
C ALA A 211 4.19 -19.84 -7.24
N GLU A 212 4.45 -20.34 -8.44
CA GLU A 212 5.70 -21.03 -8.77
C GLU A 212 6.88 -20.05 -8.83
N GLY A 213 7.99 -20.39 -8.19
CA GLY A 213 9.22 -19.59 -8.17
C GLY A 213 9.32 -18.56 -7.04
N VAL A 214 8.23 -18.30 -6.29
CA VAL A 214 8.26 -17.30 -5.18
C VAL A 214 8.88 -17.88 -3.90
N GLY A 215 8.75 -19.18 -3.67
CA GLY A 215 9.28 -19.83 -2.48
C GLY A 215 8.37 -19.69 -1.26
N ASN A 216 8.96 -19.70 -0.06
CA ASN A 216 8.27 -19.56 1.22
C ASN A 216 8.97 -18.54 2.12
N ARG A 217 8.46 -18.33 3.35
CA ARG A 217 8.93 -17.34 4.32
C ARG A 217 8.85 -15.91 3.76
N CYS A 218 7.68 -15.56 3.28
CA CYS A 218 7.35 -14.20 2.86
C CYS A 218 5.88 -13.92 3.11
N GLU A 219 5.51 -12.65 3.17
CA GLU A 219 4.14 -12.17 3.30
C GLU A 219 3.97 -10.86 2.52
N GLY A 220 2.78 -10.26 2.55
CA GLY A 220 2.53 -8.97 1.95
C GLY A 220 2.87 -8.89 0.46
N PRO A 221 2.34 -9.81 -0.39
CA PRO A 221 2.60 -9.69 -1.82
C PRO A 221 1.96 -8.42 -2.37
N LYS A 222 2.69 -7.69 -3.25
CA LYS A 222 2.12 -6.67 -4.11
C LYS A 222 2.50 -6.98 -5.54
N VAL A 223 1.49 -7.17 -6.40
CA VAL A 223 1.67 -7.45 -7.83
C VAL A 223 1.25 -6.24 -8.65
N PHE A 224 2.09 -5.85 -9.60
CA PHE A 224 1.83 -4.73 -10.50
C PHE A 224 2.47 -4.98 -11.88
N ARG A 225 1.97 -4.29 -12.90
CA ARG A 225 2.56 -4.30 -14.24
C ARG A 225 3.30 -2.99 -14.47
N TRP A 226 4.56 -3.09 -14.86
CA TRP A 226 5.38 -1.92 -15.21
C TRP A 226 6.41 -2.29 -16.28
N ARG A 227 6.54 -1.44 -17.32
CA ARG A 227 7.51 -1.65 -18.41
C ARG A 227 7.41 -3.05 -19.03
N ASP A 228 6.20 -3.45 -19.43
CA ASP A 228 5.87 -4.71 -20.10
C ASP A 228 6.12 -6.01 -19.31
N LYS A 229 6.42 -5.90 -18.01
CA LYS A 229 6.58 -7.04 -17.12
C LYS A 229 5.60 -6.98 -15.96
N TYR A 230 5.31 -8.15 -15.41
CA TYR A 230 4.69 -8.28 -14.11
C TYR A 230 5.78 -8.36 -13.05
N TRP A 231 5.57 -7.64 -11.98
CA TRP A 231 6.44 -7.59 -10.82
C TRP A 231 5.66 -7.98 -9.59
N MET A 232 6.32 -8.70 -8.69
CA MET A 232 5.82 -8.97 -7.34
C MET A 232 6.89 -8.55 -6.34
N VAL A 233 6.50 -7.78 -5.34
CA VAL A 233 7.31 -7.54 -4.15
C VAL A 233 6.66 -8.25 -2.97
N VAL A 234 7.47 -8.81 -2.06
CA VAL A 234 7.00 -9.52 -0.86
C VAL A 234 7.87 -9.14 0.34
N ASP A 235 7.28 -9.04 1.53
CA ASP A 235 8.05 -8.86 2.76
C ASP A 235 8.72 -10.18 3.17
N GLN A 236 10.03 -10.16 3.33
CA GLN A 236 10.84 -11.28 3.80
C GLN A 236 11.47 -11.03 5.18
N TRP A 237 11.00 -10.00 5.92
CA TRP A 237 11.53 -9.53 7.20
C TRP A 237 13.03 -9.18 7.18
N ARG A 238 13.57 -9.02 6.01
CA ARG A 238 14.94 -8.57 5.70
C ARG A 238 14.98 -7.68 4.47
N GLY A 239 13.97 -6.81 4.33
CA GLY A 239 13.66 -6.06 3.12
C GLY A 239 12.71 -6.84 2.22
N LEU A 240 12.44 -6.29 1.04
CA LEU A 240 11.44 -6.80 0.10
C LEU A 240 12.08 -7.69 -0.96
N GLY A 241 11.69 -8.96 -1.00
CA GLY A 241 11.97 -9.86 -2.10
C GLY A 241 11.27 -9.38 -3.37
N VAL A 242 11.96 -9.45 -4.50
CA VAL A 242 11.43 -9.03 -5.80
C VAL A 242 11.38 -10.22 -6.75
N PHE A 243 10.29 -10.30 -7.49
CA PHE A 243 10.10 -11.31 -8.52
C PHE A 243 9.55 -10.65 -9.78
N ARG A 244 9.90 -11.19 -10.94
CA ARG A 244 9.35 -10.78 -12.23
C ARG A 244 8.73 -11.97 -12.97
N SER A 245 7.73 -11.68 -13.81
CA SER A 245 7.02 -12.69 -14.58
C SER A 245 6.56 -12.11 -15.92
N GLU A 246 6.38 -12.99 -16.92
CA GLU A 246 5.73 -12.68 -18.20
C GLU A 246 4.24 -13.07 -18.19
N ASP A 247 3.84 -14.01 -17.32
CA ASP A 247 2.52 -14.68 -17.34
C ASP A 247 1.77 -14.62 -15.99
N THR A 248 2.39 -14.13 -14.92
CA THR A 248 1.87 -14.12 -13.55
C THR A 248 1.73 -15.49 -12.88
N GLU A 249 2.24 -16.54 -13.50
CA GLU A 249 2.24 -17.90 -12.95
C GLU A 249 3.65 -18.37 -12.60
N HIS A 250 4.64 -18.07 -13.46
CA HIS A 250 6.04 -18.43 -13.27
C HIS A 250 6.85 -17.19 -12.89
N TRP A 251 7.46 -17.21 -11.72
CA TRP A 251 8.17 -16.06 -11.16
C TRP A 251 9.67 -16.32 -11.07
N GLU A 252 10.46 -15.39 -11.57
CA GLU A 252 11.92 -15.37 -11.45
C GLU A 252 12.33 -14.42 -10.31
N ALA A 253 13.10 -14.93 -9.36
CA ALA A 253 13.54 -14.17 -8.19
C ALA A 253 14.73 -13.25 -8.52
N GLN A 254 14.69 -12.02 -8.04
CA GLN A 254 15.83 -11.11 -8.01
C GLN A 254 16.88 -11.60 -6.99
N PRO A 255 18.20 -11.47 -7.27
CA PRO A 255 19.23 -11.91 -6.35
C PRO A 255 19.25 -11.18 -5.00
N ASP A 256 18.99 -9.87 -5.01
CA ASP A 256 19.05 -9.00 -3.82
C ASP A 256 17.67 -8.41 -3.51
N ASN A 257 17.34 -8.33 -2.22
CA ASN A 257 16.12 -7.66 -1.77
C ASN A 257 16.26 -6.13 -1.89
N LEU A 258 15.13 -5.45 -2.17
CA LEU A 258 15.02 -4.01 -1.96
C LEU A 258 14.96 -3.70 -0.45
N LEU A 259 15.37 -2.50 -0.06
CA LEU A 259 15.22 -1.97 1.30
C LEU A 259 15.79 -2.88 2.41
N GLN A 260 16.74 -3.74 2.07
CA GLN A 260 17.40 -4.65 3.02
C GLN A 260 18.34 -3.90 3.97
N ARG A 261 19.03 -2.89 3.44
CA ARG A 261 19.97 -2.07 4.22
C ARG A 261 19.21 -0.91 4.84
N PRO A 262 19.54 -0.53 6.10
CA PRO A 262 19.01 0.68 6.71
C PRO A 262 19.29 1.92 5.86
N GLY A 263 18.31 2.82 5.76
CA GLY A 263 18.48 4.15 5.19
C GLY A 263 19.02 5.16 6.20
N GLN A 264 19.13 6.42 5.78
CA GLN A 264 19.60 7.53 6.61
C GLN A 264 18.45 8.46 7.06
N GLY A 265 17.31 8.42 6.36
CA GLY A 265 16.15 9.25 6.66
C GLY A 265 15.54 8.99 8.04
N GLU A 266 14.78 9.93 8.56
CA GLU A 266 14.06 9.76 9.82
C GLU A 266 13.09 8.57 9.71
N ASP A 267 13.04 7.74 10.76
CA ASP A 267 12.27 6.49 10.83
C ASP A 267 12.63 5.42 9.77
N ASP A 268 13.69 5.62 8.98
CA ASP A 268 14.06 4.75 7.88
C ASP A 268 15.38 3.97 8.09
N GLN A 269 15.92 3.99 9.31
CA GLN A 269 17.19 3.31 9.64
C GLN A 269 17.02 1.81 9.99
N VAL A 270 16.05 1.15 9.37
CA VAL A 270 15.78 -0.29 9.47
C VAL A 270 15.37 -0.82 8.09
N GLN A 271 15.20 -2.13 7.95
CA GLN A 271 14.66 -2.70 6.70
C GLN A 271 13.24 -2.22 6.43
N GLY A 272 12.91 -2.05 5.15
CA GLY A 272 11.53 -1.82 4.71
C GLY A 272 10.70 -3.11 4.77
N GLN A 273 9.41 -2.97 5.01
CA GLN A 273 8.44 -4.05 5.17
C GLN A 273 7.23 -3.80 4.30
N HIS A 274 6.27 -4.71 4.28
CA HIS A 274 5.05 -4.80 3.47
C HIS A 274 4.67 -3.50 2.77
N ALA A 275 4.59 -3.53 1.45
CA ALA A 275 4.54 -2.34 0.62
C ALA A 275 3.38 -2.37 -0.37
N ASP A 276 2.96 -1.17 -0.79
CA ASP A 276 2.17 -0.95 -1.98
C ASP A 276 3.03 -0.34 -3.10
N VAL A 277 2.64 -0.52 -4.34
CA VAL A 277 3.27 0.09 -5.51
C VAL A 277 2.23 0.78 -6.37
N VAL A 278 2.45 2.06 -6.63
CA VAL A 278 1.65 2.84 -7.56
C VAL A 278 2.48 3.15 -8.81
N VAL A 279 1.99 2.69 -9.96
CA VAL A 279 2.55 3.07 -11.27
C VAL A 279 1.80 4.29 -11.78
N SER A 280 2.52 5.39 -11.99
CA SER A 280 2.00 6.66 -12.46
C SER A 280 2.74 7.09 -13.72
N GLY A 281 2.09 6.96 -14.87
CA GLY A 281 2.74 7.16 -16.16
C GLY A 281 3.87 6.17 -16.40
N ASP A 282 5.08 6.67 -16.58
CA ASP A 282 6.30 5.86 -16.77
C ASP A 282 7.12 5.67 -15.49
N ARG A 283 6.67 6.24 -14.37
CA ARG A 283 7.28 6.13 -13.03
C ARG A 283 6.53 5.13 -12.16
N ALA A 284 7.21 4.55 -11.18
CA ALA A 284 6.63 3.68 -10.18
C ALA A 284 7.16 4.06 -8.80
N TYR A 285 6.27 4.10 -7.81
CA TYR A 285 6.58 4.48 -6.44
C TYR A 285 6.23 3.34 -5.50
N LEU A 286 7.17 3.00 -4.63
CA LEU A 286 7.04 1.98 -3.59
C LEU A 286 6.75 2.67 -2.27
N PHE A 287 5.55 2.45 -1.72
CA PHE A 287 5.13 2.90 -0.39
C PHE A 287 5.29 1.73 0.56
N TYR A 288 6.15 1.85 1.56
CA TYR A 288 6.48 0.77 2.49
C TYR A 288 6.44 1.27 3.93
N PHE A 289 6.34 0.35 4.88
CA PHE A 289 6.45 0.76 6.26
C PHE A 289 7.76 0.28 6.90
N THR A 290 8.11 0.92 8.01
CA THR A 290 9.26 0.59 8.84
C THR A 290 8.88 0.52 10.32
N HIS A 291 9.66 -0.22 11.12
CA HIS A 291 9.62 -0.19 12.58
C HIS A 291 10.87 0.50 13.12
N PRO A 292 10.91 1.84 13.20
CA PRO A 292 12.14 2.60 13.46
C PRO A 292 12.79 2.29 14.79
N GLY A 293 12.03 1.92 15.81
CA GLY A 293 12.53 1.55 17.13
C GLY A 293 13.17 0.16 17.22
N ARG A 294 13.11 -0.67 16.17
CA ARG A 294 13.67 -2.03 16.17
C ARG A 294 15.10 -2.05 15.64
N ARG A 295 16.00 -1.33 16.31
CA ARG A 295 17.42 -1.23 15.95
C ARG A 295 18.33 -1.79 17.04
N GLY A 296 19.33 -2.60 16.65
CA GLY A 296 20.34 -3.12 17.56
C GLY A 296 19.72 -3.79 18.79
N GLU A 297 20.25 -3.49 19.99
CA GLU A 297 19.71 -4.01 21.26
C GLU A 297 18.30 -3.55 21.58
N ALA A 298 17.88 -2.38 21.08
CA ALA A 298 16.53 -1.87 21.28
C ALA A 298 15.45 -2.76 20.63
N ALA A 299 15.80 -3.52 19.60
CA ALA A 299 14.89 -4.47 18.94
C ALA A 299 14.37 -5.58 19.89
N GLN A 300 15.08 -5.84 21.01
CA GLN A 300 14.67 -6.83 22.01
C GLN A 300 13.66 -6.28 23.05
N ARG A 301 13.37 -4.99 23.00
CA ARG A 301 12.40 -4.35 23.89
C ARG A 301 11.01 -4.42 23.28
N ASP A 302 9.98 -4.26 24.11
CA ASP A 302 8.59 -4.18 23.71
C ASP A 302 7.93 -2.95 24.33
N GLY A 303 7.99 -1.83 23.63
CA GLY A 303 7.43 -0.55 24.03
C GLY A 303 6.87 0.21 22.85
N ALA A 304 6.26 1.37 23.09
CA ALA A 304 5.66 2.20 22.06
C ALA A 304 6.65 2.51 20.89
N GLU A 305 7.90 2.79 21.21
CA GLU A 305 8.92 3.05 20.19
C GLU A 305 9.20 1.84 19.28
N GLN A 306 9.26 0.62 19.84
CA GLN A 306 9.51 -0.60 19.06
C GLN A 306 8.27 -1.07 18.29
N ARG A 307 7.09 -0.67 18.77
CA ARG A 307 5.80 -0.96 18.12
C ARG A 307 5.45 0.05 17.06
N ARG A 308 5.97 1.29 17.15
CA ARG A 308 5.77 2.34 16.16
C ARG A 308 6.06 1.81 14.76
N SER A 309 5.21 2.24 13.82
CA SER A 309 5.47 2.07 12.39
C SER A 309 5.15 3.36 11.62
N SER A 310 5.95 3.62 10.60
CA SER A 310 5.85 4.83 9.77
C SER A 310 5.87 4.43 8.30
N ILE A 311 5.08 5.13 7.49
CA ILE A 311 5.08 4.92 6.04
C ILE A 311 6.18 5.80 5.41
N GLN A 312 6.90 5.21 4.49
CA GLN A 312 7.94 5.81 3.67
C GLN A 312 7.59 5.68 2.19
N VAL A 313 8.28 6.41 1.33
CA VAL A 313 8.15 6.28 -0.13
C VAL A 313 9.49 6.37 -0.81
N VAL A 314 9.65 5.60 -1.89
CA VAL A 314 10.82 5.67 -2.76
C VAL A 314 10.42 5.43 -4.21
N GLU A 315 11.07 6.07 -5.16
CA GLU A 315 10.90 5.80 -6.58
C GLU A 315 11.63 4.53 -6.99
N LEU A 316 10.93 3.67 -7.73
CA LEU A 316 11.53 2.48 -8.34
C LEU A 316 12.19 2.81 -9.67
N GLN A 317 13.28 2.13 -9.93
CA GLN A 317 14.01 2.16 -11.20
C GLN A 317 14.20 0.73 -11.71
N ILE A 318 14.43 0.57 -13.01
CA ILE A 318 14.85 -0.72 -13.58
C ILE A 318 16.32 -0.58 -14.00
N GLN A 319 17.17 -1.38 -13.41
CA GLN A 319 18.59 -1.48 -13.76
C GLN A 319 18.94 -2.95 -14.00
N ASP A 320 19.59 -3.24 -15.13
CA ASP A 320 19.98 -4.60 -15.54
C ASP A 320 18.80 -5.61 -15.55
N GLY A 321 17.59 -5.10 -15.86
CA GLY A 321 16.35 -5.89 -15.91
C GLY A 321 15.73 -6.22 -14.56
N TRP A 322 16.15 -5.57 -13.47
CA TRP A 322 15.66 -5.74 -12.11
C TRP A 322 15.26 -4.42 -11.44
N LEU A 323 14.36 -4.50 -10.45
CA LEU A 323 13.98 -3.33 -9.69
C LEU A 323 15.10 -2.87 -8.78
N LYS A 324 15.31 -1.58 -8.72
CA LYS A 324 16.21 -0.88 -7.80
C LYS A 324 15.53 0.33 -7.21
N CYS A 325 16.00 0.77 -6.06
CA CYS A 325 15.63 2.03 -5.44
C CYS A 325 16.78 2.53 -4.58
N ASP A 326 16.89 3.85 -4.45
CA ASP A 326 17.77 4.50 -3.46
C ASP A 326 16.88 5.26 -2.47
N ARG A 327 16.74 4.72 -1.27
CA ARG A 327 15.90 5.29 -0.22
C ARG A 327 16.48 6.53 0.46
N ASP A 328 17.76 6.81 0.20
CA ASP A 328 18.46 7.98 0.73
C ASP A 328 18.41 9.17 -0.25
N GLU A 329 17.95 8.96 -1.48
CA GLU A 329 17.64 10.03 -2.41
C GLU A 329 16.30 10.67 -2.11
N ALA A 330 16.24 12.00 -2.29
CA ALA A 330 15.00 12.77 -2.14
C ALA A 330 13.97 12.35 -3.19
N THR A 331 12.83 11.83 -2.76
CA THR A 331 11.78 11.35 -3.66
C THR A 331 10.79 12.47 -3.97
N GLN A 332 10.63 12.79 -5.24
CA GLN A 332 9.58 13.66 -5.76
C GLN A 332 8.41 12.79 -6.23
N VAL A 333 7.34 12.76 -5.43
CA VAL A 333 6.17 11.94 -5.72
C VAL A 333 5.20 12.73 -6.60
N GLU A 334 4.79 12.13 -7.72
CA GLU A 334 3.85 12.70 -8.68
C GLU A 334 2.84 11.64 -9.13
N LEU A 335 1.87 11.34 -8.27
CA LEU A 335 0.80 10.43 -8.61
C LEU A 335 -0.26 11.15 -9.45
N ALA A 336 -0.33 10.83 -10.74
CA ALA A 336 -1.41 11.27 -11.60
C ALA A 336 -2.69 10.47 -11.31
N PRO A 337 -3.89 11.07 -11.47
CA PRO A 337 -5.12 10.30 -11.50
C PRO A 337 -5.02 9.17 -12.54
N PRO A 338 -5.56 7.97 -12.27
CA PRO A 338 -5.65 6.92 -13.28
C PRO A 338 -6.36 7.40 -14.54
N ALA A 339 -5.92 6.94 -15.71
CA ALA A 339 -6.66 7.17 -16.95
C ALA A 339 -8.05 6.53 -16.85
N GLU A 340 -9.09 7.24 -17.34
CA GLU A 340 -10.48 6.76 -17.36
C GLU A 340 -10.65 5.52 -18.26
#